data_00ef02da498b1a94d4c603a3ca741d76
#
_entry.id   00ef02da498b1a94d4c603a3ca741d76
#
_cell.length_a   1.000
_cell.length_b   1.000
_cell.length_c   1.000
_cell.angle_alpha   90.00
_cell.angle_beta   90.00
_cell.angle_gamma   90.00
#
_symmetry.space_group_name_H-M   'P 1'
#
loop_
_entity.id
_entity.type
_entity.pdbx_description
1 polymer ?
#
loop_
_entity_poly.entity_id
_entity_poly.type
_entity_poly.pdbx_seq_one_letter_code
_entity_poly.pdbx_strand_id
1 'polypeptide(L)'
;MSMVPQLTLVPDTVFNYLSKKLTLLIAGLILFGCTASNDDNYPTVSYIAETEPVVTNDDAADDPAIWINLDNTANSLIFGTDKKSGIYVYDLKGNILSYQNLGSINNVDLRVIDDELHLVSSNRSDSTLDYWIFPTEGIYQYFENNPDNAFSEELKHYHLEAGMDIYGICMGIINGAPVAALTEEEGVRVQYWDLTQLKIINTFDITADEDNVPLLGNEAEGCVFDDENKYIHVSREGARGFLKTYNAENQQLVKVIDSRDGNVGGDPEGVAIYKVDATTGYIILSSQGDSKFNIYDREYPFTYIDSFRVDNVSDTDGIEVTSASLGDYAPNGILVVQDGYNQPDNQNFKIVSMEEVFKKKE
;
A
#
# COMPACT_ATOMS: atom_id res chain seq x y z
N MET A 1 -8.94 48.98 -53.92
CA MET A 1 -7.98 49.93 -53.35
C MET A 1 -7.81 49.53 -51.87
N SER A 2 -6.87 48.68 -51.61
CA SER A 2 -6.57 48.16 -50.26
C SER A 2 -5.20 48.65 -49.85
N MET A 3 -5.12 49.37 -48.75
CA MET A 3 -3.86 49.81 -48.16
C MET A 3 -3.34 48.75 -47.23
N VAL A 4 -2.11 48.35 -47.45
CA VAL A 4 -1.26 47.52 -46.55
C VAL A 4 -0.45 48.49 -45.69
N PRO A 5 -0.39 48.32 -44.36
CA PRO A 5 0.55 49.12 -43.55
C PRO A 5 1.94 48.51 -43.56
N GLN A 6 2.94 49.35 -43.74
CA GLN A 6 4.36 49.05 -43.70
C GLN A 6 4.84 48.72 -42.30
N LEU A 7 5.62 47.65 -42.15
CA LEU A 7 6.45 47.37 -40.98
C LEU A 7 7.65 48.34 -40.94
N THR A 8 7.78 49.06 -39.85
CA THR A 8 9.00 49.87 -39.54
C THR A 8 9.99 48.97 -38.79
N LEU A 9 11.18 48.84 -39.37
CA LEU A 9 12.37 48.21 -38.77
C LEU A 9 12.88 49.04 -37.58
N VAL A 10 13.11 48.35 -36.45
CA VAL A 10 13.79 48.89 -35.26
C VAL A 10 15.29 48.64 -35.40
N PRO A 11 16.19 49.62 -35.12
CA PRO A 11 17.62 49.48 -35.34
C PRO A 11 18.34 48.61 -34.34
N ASP A 12 19.36 47.88 -34.79
CA ASP A 12 20.21 46.86 -34.12
C ASP A 12 21.14 47.38 -32.99
N THR A 13 20.80 48.41 -32.25
CA THR A 13 21.73 48.99 -31.26
C THR A 13 21.39 48.69 -29.79
N VAL A 14 20.39 47.87 -29.51
CA VAL A 14 20.02 47.56 -28.11
C VAL A 14 20.56 46.20 -27.62
N PHE A 15 21.09 45.35 -28.53
CA PHE A 15 21.53 44.01 -28.15
C PHE A 15 22.97 43.91 -27.58
N ASN A 16 23.76 44.96 -27.62
CA ASN A 16 25.16 44.90 -27.20
C ASN A 16 25.45 45.45 -25.80
N TYR A 17 24.45 45.82 -25.02
CA TYR A 17 24.68 46.38 -23.68
C TYR A 17 24.34 45.40 -22.51
N LEU A 18 23.76 44.28 -22.82
CA LEU A 18 23.38 43.27 -21.80
C LEU A 18 24.31 42.05 -21.69
N SER A 19 25.31 41.94 -22.60
CA SER A 19 26.23 40.77 -22.59
C SER A 19 27.55 41.00 -21.82
N LYS A 20 27.78 42.18 -21.21
CA LYS A 20 29.03 42.49 -20.50
C LYS A 20 28.92 42.70 -18.99
N LYS A 21 27.78 42.39 -18.36
CA LYS A 21 27.61 42.45 -16.89
C LYS A 21 27.17 41.14 -16.24
N LEU A 22 27.29 40.00 -16.93
CA LEU A 22 26.92 38.69 -16.37
C LEU A 22 28.12 37.74 -16.22
N THR A 23 29.32 38.26 -16.06
CA THR A 23 30.53 37.42 -15.90
C THR A 23 31.38 37.77 -14.68
N LEU A 24 30.80 38.37 -13.65
CA LEU A 24 31.56 38.62 -12.40
C LEU A 24 30.67 38.60 -11.17
N LEU A 25 29.95 37.45 -10.94
CA LEU A 25 29.32 37.16 -9.63
C LEU A 25 29.07 35.64 -9.47
N ILE A 26 30.07 34.84 -9.84
CA ILE A 26 30.12 33.41 -9.46
C ILE A 26 31.48 33.17 -8.79
N ALA A 27 31.67 33.75 -7.63
CA ALA A 27 32.72 33.35 -6.70
C ALA A 27 32.25 33.70 -5.29
N GLY A 28 31.73 32.75 -4.56
CA GLY A 28 31.51 32.93 -3.14
C GLY A 28 30.16 32.53 -2.56
N LEU A 29 29.51 31.47 -3.06
CA LEU A 29 28.58 30.72 -2.23
C LEU A 29 29.18 29.31 -2.05
N ILE A 30 30.09 29.19 -1.11
CA ILE A 30 30.32 27.90 -0.44
C ILE A 30 29.05 27.71 0.40
N LEU A 31 28.07 27.04 -0.19
CA LEU A 31 27.02 26.39 0.59
C LEU A 31 27.72 25.41 1.51
N PHE A 32 27.86 25.76 2.78
CA PHE A 32 27.88 24.76 3.83
C PHE A 32 26.53 24.05 3.70
N GLY A 33 26.48 23.03 2.87
CA GLY A 33 25.54 21.96 3.00
C GLY A 33 25.82 21.38 4.39
N CYS A 34 25.04 21.76 5.40
CA CYS A 34 24.74 20.82 6.45
C CYS A 34 24.08 19.63 5.75
N THR A 35 24.89 18.64 5.35
CA THR A 35 24.43 17.29 5.35
C THR A 35 24.13 17.02 6.83
N ALA A 36 22.89 17.22 7.25
CA ALA A 36 22.34 16.42 8.30
C ALA A 36 22.46 14.99 7.75
N SER A 37 23.54 14.30 8.07
CA SER A 37 23.55 12.86 8.12
C SER A 37 22.59 12.55 9.27
N ASN A 38 21.31 12.44 9.00
CA ASN A 38 20.45 11.58 9.77
C ASN A 38 21.03 10.19 9.52
N ASP A 39 21.98 9.82 10.34
CA ASP A 39 22.39 8.44 10.53
C ASP A 39 21.26 7.78 11.34
N ASP A 40 20.07 7.68 10.71
CA ASP A 40 18.93 6.95 11.24
C ASP A 40 19.30 5.47 11.20
N ASN A 41 20.00 5.05 12.25
CA ASN A 41 20.50 3.69 12.40
C ASN A 41 19.35 2.77 12.85
N TYR A 42 18.32 2.64 11.99
CA TYR A 42 17.25 1.69 12.21
C TYR A 42 17.76 0.25 12.08
N PRO A 43 17.27 -0.68 12.90
CA PRO A 43 17.60 -2.09 12.74
C PRO A 43 17.19 -2.58 11.35
N THR A 44 18.08 -3.33 10.73
CA THR A 44 17.78 -4.06 9.49
C THR A 44 17.52 -5.51 9.85
N VAL A 45 16.38 -6.05 9.41
CA VAL A 45 16.00 -7.45 9.60
C VAL A 45 16.14 -8.22 8.30
N SER A 46 16.48 -9.50 8.37
CA SER A 46 16.56 -10.35 7.18
C SER A 46 15.19 -10.95 6.84
N TYR A 47 14.89 -11.11 5.55
CA TYR A 47 13.77 -11.93 5.13
C TYR A 47 14.14 -13.43 5.17
N ILE A 48 13.13 -14.29 5.27
CA ILE A 48 13.28 -15.75 5.34
C ILE A 48 12.98 -16.44 4.02
N ALA A 49 12.23 -15.77 3.14
CA ALA A 49 11.94 -16.18 1.77
C ALA A 49 11.56 -14.96 0.93
N GLU A 50 11.53 -15.14 -0.38
CA GLU A 50 11.05 -14.16 -1.34
C GLU A 50 10.20 -14.84 -2.40
N THR A 51 9.25 -14.13 -2.98
CA THR A 51 8.44 -14.67 -4.07
C THR A 51 9.20 -14.68 -5.39
N GLU A 52 8.78 -15.56 -6.29
CA GLU A 52 9.11 -15.37 -7.70
C GLU A 52 8.63 -13.98 -8.15
N PRO A 53 9.39 -13.30 -9.04
CA PRO A 53 9.06 -11.95 -9.47
C PRO A 53 7.74 -11.90 -10.26
N VAL A 54 7.06 -10.75 -10.21
CA VAL A 54 5.95 -10.49 -11.12
C VAL A 54 6.43 -10.40 -12.57
N VAL A 55 5.54 -10.65 -13.52
CA VAL A 55 5.91 -10.73 -14.95
C VAL A 55 6.14 -9.35 -15.56
N THR A 56 5.55 -8.31 -15.01
CA THR A 56 5.65 -6.95 -15.54
C THR A 56 6.91 -6.25 -15.05
N ASN A 57 7.55 -5.50 -15.95
CA ASN A 57 8.75 -4.70 -15.62
C ASN A 57 8.41 -3.39 -14.93
N ASP A 58 9.44 -2.77 -14.38
CA ASP A 58 9.38 -1.49 -13.69
C ASP A 58 8.47 -1.56 -12.47
N ASP A 59 7.87 -0.46 -12.05
CA ASP A 59 6.97 -0.34 -10.93
C ASP A 59 5.68 -1.15 -11.19
N ALA A 60 5.59 -2.37 -10.62
CA ALA A 60 4.58 -3.37 -10.97
C ALA A 60 4.02 -4.17 -9.78
N ALA A 61 4.85 -4.83 -8.97
CA ALA A 61 4.36 -5.44 -7.74
C ALA A 61 3.89 -4.36 -6.78
N ASP A 62 2.74 -4.56 -6.10
CA ASP A 62 2.16 -3.53 -5.27
C ASP A 62 1.79 -4.06 -3.89
N ASP A 63 0.71 -4.81 -3.75
CA ASP A 63 0.09 -5.09 -2.48
C ASP A 63 -0.08 -6.60 -2.22
N PRO A 64 0.29 -7.10 -1.03
CA PRO A 64 0.07 -8.48 -0.66
C PRO A 64 -1.12 -8.65 0.30
N ALA A 65 -1.77 -9.82 0.26
CA ALA A 65 -2.69 -10.30 1.29
C ALA A 65 -2.33 -11.73 1.72
N ILE A 66 -2.55 -12.09 2.99
CA ILE A 66 -2.15 -13.39 3.54
C ILE A 66 -3.38 -14.18 3.99
N TRP A 67 -3.53 -15.39 3.46
CA TRP A 67 -4.48 -16.37 4.00
C TRP A 67 -3.76 -17.47 4.76
N ILE A 68 -4.16 -17.72 6.00
CA ILE A 68 -3.59 -18.77 6.87
C ILE A 68 -4.49 -20.00 6.87
N ASN A 69 -3.91 -21.12 6.47
CA ASN A 69 -4.54 -22.42 6.64
C ASN A 69 -4.32 -22.92 8.06
N LEU A 70 -5.34 -22.82 8.90
CA LEU A 70 -5.25 -23.23 10.31
C LEU A 70 -5.09 -24.75 10.50
N ASP A 71 -5.54 -25.57 9.55
CA ASP A 71 -5.43 -27.03 9.60
C ASP A 71 -4.03 -27.51 9.17
N ASN A 72 -3.40 -26.80 8.22
CA ASN A 72 -2.06 -27.09 7.76
C ASN A 72 -1.36 -25.78 7.33
N THR A 73 -0.68 -25.15 8.25
CA THR A 73 -0.05 -23.84 8.03
C THR A 73 0.96 -23.80 6.88
N ALA A 74 1.54 -24.95 6.51
CA ALA A 74 2.43 -25.03 5.34
C ALA A 74 1.70 -24.80 3.99
N ASN A 75 0.37 -24.94 3.99
CA ASN A 75 -0.49 -24.68 2.83
C ASN A 75 -1.20 -23.31 2.92
N SER A 76 -0.66 -22.38 3.68
CA SER A 76 -1.10 -20.99 3.65
C SER A 76 -0.68 -20.32 2.33
N LEU A 77 -1.38 -19.25 1.97
CA LEU A 77 -1.23 -18.58 0.68
C LEU A 77 -0.90 -17.10 0.88
N ILE A 78 -0.13 -16.57 -0.05
CA ILE A 78 0.09 -15.13 -0.23
C ILE A 78 -0.52 -14.76 -1.57
N PHE A 79 -1.43 -13.79 -1.58
CA PHE A 79 -1.90 -13.14 -2.78
C PHE A 79 -1.05 -11.90 -2.99
N GLY A 80 -0.58 -11.67 -4.21
CA GLY A 80 0.22 -10.50 -4.54
C GLY A 80 -0.28 -9.86 -5.83
N THR A 81 -0.35 -8.54 -5.87
CA THR A 81 -0.79 -7.83 -7.06
C THR A 81 0.38 -7.44 -7.96
N ASP A 82 0.09 -7.41 -9.24
CA ASP A 82 0.85 -6.70 -10.28
C ASP A 82 -0.07 -5.61 -10.82
N LYS A 83 0.16 -4.37 -10.40
CA LYS A 83 -0.72 -3.22 -10.71
C LYS A 83 -0.82 -2.87 -12.19
N LYS A 84 -0.16 -3.68 -13.05
CA LYS A 84 -0.23 -3.57 -14.51
C LYS A 84 -0.86 -4.80 -15.18
N SER A 85 -1.04 -5.91 -14.44
CA SER A 85 -1.44 -7.16 -15.09
C SER A 85 -2.40 -8.07 -14.31
N GLY A 86 -2.40 -8.11 -12.99
CA GLY A 86 -3.36 -8.98 -12.29
C GLY A 86 -2.93 -9.48 -10.91
N ILE A 87 -3.31 -10.71 -10.56
CA ILE A 87 -3.08 -11.31 -9.24
C ILE A 87 -2.26 -12.58 -9.36
N TYR A 88 -1.29 -12.71 -8.46
CA TYR A 88 -0.51 -13.91 -8.18
C TYR A 88 -0.99 -14.58 -6.91
N VAL A 89 -0.88 -15.89 -6.85
CA VAL A 89 -1.03 -16.67 -5.63
C VAL A 89 0.25 -17.47 -5.43
N TYR A 90 0.88 -17.26 -4.28
CA TYR A 90 2.14 -17.89 -3.92
C TYR A 90 1.98 -18.81 -2.72
N ASP A 91 2.85 -19.83 -2.63
CA ASP A 91 3.06 -20.55 -1.39
C ASP A 91 3.97 -19.77 -0.42
N LEU A 92 4.13 -20.25 0.81
CA LEU A 92 5.01 -19.60 1.81
C LEU A 92 6.52 -19.67 1.48
N LYS A 93 6.90 -20.37 0.42
CA LYS A 93 8.28 -20.40 -0.08
C LYS A 93 8.50 -19.41 -1.21
N GLY A 94 7.42 -18.73 -1.63
CA GLY A 94 7.42 -17.77 -2.71
C GLY A 94 7.22 -18.37 -4.10
N ASN A 95 6.92 -19.66 -4.23
CA ASN A 95 6.65 -20.25 -5.54
C ASN A 95 5.26 -19.83 -6.04
N ILE A 96 5.14 -19.47 -7.31
CA ILE A 96 3.85 -19.18 -7.95
C ILE A 96 3.03 -20.47 -8.05
N LEU A 97 1.85 -20.49 -7.44
CA LEU A 97 0.85 -21.53 -7.60
C LEU A 97 -0.12 -21.17 -8.74
N SER A 98 -0.50 -19.90 -8.83
CA SER A 98 -1.40 -19.38 -9.86
C SER A 98 -1.09 -17.94 -10.19
N TYR A 99 -1.27 -17.58 -11.46
CA TYR A 99 -1.28 -16.20 -11.92
C TYR A 99 -2.38 -16.00 -12.94
N GLN A 100 -3.13 -14.91 -12.82
CA GLN A 100 -4.12 -14.56 -13.82
C GLN A 100 -4.06 -13.08 -14.16
N ASN A 101 -4.01 -12.80 -15.47
CA ASN A 101 -4.15 -11.44 -15.96
C ASN A 101 -5.61 -11.01 -15.83
N LEU A 102 -5.86 -10.03 -14.97
CA LEU A 102 -7.18 -9.48 -14.68
C LEU A 102 -7.23 -7.96 -14.95
N GLY A 103 -6.17 -7.40 -15.53
CA GLY A 103 -6.02 -5.96 -15.72
C GLY A 103 -5.15 -5.32 -14.63
N SER A 104 -5.29 -4.02 -14.46
CA SER A 104 -4.47 -3.22 -13.53
C SER A 104 -4.97 -3.36 -12.10
N ILE A 105 -4.66 -4.47 -11.45
CA ILE A 105 -5.05 -4.75 -10.07
C ILE A 105 -4.05 -4.08 -9.12
N ASN A 106 -4.51 -3.03 -8.41
CA ASN A 106 -3.64 -2.28 -7.50
C ASN A 106 -3.51 -3.00 -6.15
N ASN A 107 -4.54 -2.98 -5.32
CA ASN A 107 -4.51 -3.60 -4.00
C ASN A 107 -5.41 -4.82 -3.91
N VAL A 108 -5.13 -5.66 -2.91
CA VAL A 108 -5.89 -6.87 -2.58
C VAL A 108 -6.02 -7.02 -1.07
N ASP A 109 -7.19 -7.38 -0.57
CA ASP A 109 -7.37 -7.76 0.85
C ASP A 109 -8.38 -8.88 0.99
N LEU A 110 -8.40 -9.54 2.13
CA LEU A 110 -9.24 -10.71 2.37
C LEU A 110 -9.74 -10.81 3.81
N ARG A 111 -10.85 -11.54 3.95
CA ARG A 111 -11.34 -12.03 5.24
C ARG A 111 -11.89 -13.46 5.09
N VAL A 112 -11.74 -14.27 6.13
CA VAL A 112 -12.40 -15.57 6.20
C VAL A 112 -13.68 -15.42 7.00
N ILE A 113 -14.81 -15.82 6.39
CA ILE A 113 -16.14 -15.71 6.98
C ILE A 113 -16.87 -17.03 6.69
N ASP A 114 -17.32 -17.72 7.72
CA ASP A 114 -18.10 -18.97 7.61
C ASP A 114 -17.44 -20.02 6.68
N ASP A 115 -16.14 -20.25 6.84
CA ASP A 115 -15.30 -21.16 6.03
C ASP A 115 -15.22 -20.79 4.52
N GLU A 116 -15.56 -19.56 4.18
CA GLU A 116 -15.32 -18.99 2.85
C GLU A 116 -14.22 -17.89 2.93
N LEU A 117 -13.29 -17.91 1.99
CA LEU A 117 -12.33 -16.84 1.77
C LEU A 117 -12.99 -15.78 0.88
N HIS A 118 -13.20 -14.62 1.43
CA HIS A 118 -13.67 -13.44 0.74
C HIS A 118 -12.45 -12.61 0.33
N LEU A 119 -12.21 -12.46 -0.96
CA LEU A 119 -11.09 -11.72 -1.53
C LEU A 119 -11.62 -10.53 -2.31
N VAL A 120 -11.10 -9.35 -2.04
CA VAL A 120 -11.42 -8.12 -2.78
C VAL A 120 -10.18 -7.54 -3.44
N SER A 121 -10.34 -6.91 -4.59
CA SER A 121 -9.27 -6.11 -5.20
C SER A 121 -9.80 -4.86 -5.88
N SER A 122 -8.93 -3.86 -6.01
CA SER A 122 -9.19 -2.65 -6.79
C SER A 122 -8.62 -2.82 -8.20
N ASN A 123 -9.49 -2.76 -9.22
CA ASN A 123 -9.10 -2.86 -10.63
C ASN A 123 -9.14 -1.49 -11.29
N ARG A 124 -7.96 -0.92 -11.53
CA ARG A 124 -7.80 0.41 -12.14
C ARG A 124 -8.08 0.42 -13.65
N SER A 125 -8.15 -0.76 -14.31
CA SER A 125 -8.43 -0.83 -15.75
C SER A 125 -9.79 -0.25 -16.11
N ASP A 126 -10.76 -0.39 -15.24
CA ASP A 126 -12.15 0.01 -15.45
C ASP A 126 -12.83 0.57 -14.19
N SER A 127 -12.05 0.87 -13.16
CA SER A 127 -12.50 1.46 -11.89
C SER A 127 -13.55 0.60 -11.19
N THR A 128 -13.24 -0.70 -11.02
CA THR A 128 -14.13 -1.67 -10.40
C THR A 128 -13.56 -2.26 -9.11
N LEU A 129 -14.47 -2.58 -8.20
CA LEU A 129 -14.22 -3.51 -7.12
C LEU A 129 -14.45 -4.92 -7.65
N ASP A 130 -13.39 -5.73 -7.70
CA ASP A 130 -13.52 -7.16 -7.94
C ASP A 130 -13.61 -7.91 -6.60
N TYR A 131 -14.57 -8.83 -6.50
CA TYR A 131 -14.86 -9.55 -5.28
C TYR A 131 -15.11 -11.02 -5.57
N TRP A 132 -14.28 -11.91 -5.00
CA TRP A 132 -14.37 -13.37 -5.14
C TRP A 132 -14.67 -14.03 -3.81
N ILE A 133 -15.34 -15.17 -3.86
CA ILE A 133 -15.59 -16.01 -2.70
C ILE A 133 -15.16 -17.45 -3.03
N PHE A 134 -14.18 -17.93 -2.28
CA PHE A 134 -13.64 -19.30 -2.41
C PHE A 134 -13.97 -20.12 -1.16
N PRO A 135 -14.35 -21.39 -1.28
CA PRO A 135 -14.36 -22.29 -0.11
C PRO A 135 -12.92 -22.45 0.41
N THR A 136 -12.73 -22.38 1.72
CA THR A 136 -11.38 -22.56 2.30
C THR A 136 -10.90 -24.00 2.23
N GLU A 137 -11.85 -24.98 2.21
CA GLU A 137 -11.52 -26.39 2.05
C GLU A 137 -10.91 -26.67 0.67
N GLY A 138 -9.67 -27.15 0.66
CA GLY A 138 -8.96 -27.51 -0.58
C GLY A 138 -8.48 -26.33 -1.42
N ILE A 139 -8.52 -25.10 -0.92
CA ILE A 139 -8.16 -23.89 -1.67
C ILE A 139 -6.71 -23.89 -2.17
N TYR A 140 -5.76 -24.43 -1.39
CA TYR A 140 -4.37 -24.57 -1.81
C TYR A 140 -4.26 -25.42 -3.09
N GLN A 141 -4.86 -26.63 -3.06
CA GLN A 141 -4.88 -27.54 -4.20
C GLN A 141 -5.68 -26.97 -5.37
N TYR A 142 -6.69 -26.15 -5.09
CA TYR A 142 -7.43 -25.45 -6.14
C TYR A 142 -6.52 -24.52 -6.93
N PHE A 143 -5.73 -23.66 -6.28
CA PHE A 143 -4.80 -22.77 -6.98
C PHE A 143 -3.67 -23.54 -7.66
N GLU A 144 -3.09 -24.55 -7.01
CA GLU A 144 -2.06 -25.42 -7.61
C GLU A 144 -2.55 -26.12 -8.89
N ASN A 145 -3.83 -26.52 -8.96
CA ASN A 145 -4.42 -27.19 -10.10
C ASN A 145 -4.97 -26.23 -11.18
N ASN A 146 -5.04 -24.93 -10.90
CA ASN A 146 -5.55 -23.90 -11.81
C ASN A 146 -4.53 -22.77 -11.98
N PRO A 147 -3.33 -23.04 -12.53
CA PRO A 147 -2.23 -22.07 -12.54
C PRO A 147 -2.52 -20.81 -13.36
N ASP A 148 -3.41 -20.90 -14.37
CA ASP A 148 -3.69 -19.80 -15.29
C ASP A 148 -5.16 -19.37 -15.33
N ASN A 149 -6.03 -19.95 -14.51
CA ASN A 149 -7.48 -19.74 -14.57
C ASN A 149 -8.18 -19.91 -13.22
N ALA A 150 -7.51 -19.58 -12.12
CA ALA A 150 -8.07 -19.73 -10.79
C ALA A 150 -9.17 -18.71 -10.46
N PHE A 151 -9.16 -17.55 -11.10
CA PHE A 151 -10.16 -16.50 -10.92
C PHE A 151 -11.22 -16.52 -12.02
N SER A 152 -11.66 -17.71 -12.41
CA SER A 152 -12.62 -17.91 -13.51
C SER A 152 -14.04 -17.45 -13.14
N GLU A 153 -14.84 -17.16 -14.16
CA GLU A 153 -16.26 -16.77 -14.01
C GLU A 153 -17.15 -17.86 -13.39
N GLU A 154 -16.66 -19.10 -13.26
CA GLU A 154 -17.39 -20.21 -12.60
C GLU A 154 -17.47 -20.06 -11.08
N LEU A 155 -16.61 -19.22 -10.51
CA LEU A 155 -16.65 -18.86 -9.09
C LEU A 155 -17.71 -17.79 -8.81
N LYS A 156 -18.07 -17.65 -7.54
CA LYS A 156 -18.80 -16.46 -7.09
C LYS A 156 -17.87 -15.25 -7.27
N HIS A 157 -18.02 -14.56 -8.37
CA HIS A 157 -17.27 -13.35 -8.72
C HIS A 157 -18.24 -12.21 -8.99
N TYR A 158 -17.92 -11.05 -8.41
CA TYR A 158 -18.67 -9.81 -8.60
C TYR A 158 -17.70 -8.73 -9.08
N HIS A 159 -18.07 -8.06 -10.15
CA HIS A 159 -17.33 -6.99 -10.78
C HIS A 159 -18.18 -5.72 -10.68
N LEU A 160 -17.85 -4.81 -9.77
CA LEU A 160 -18.73 -3.73 -9.32
C LEU A 160 -18.14 -2.37 -9.67
N GLU A 161 -18.83 -1.62 -10.53
CA GLU A 161 -18.41 -0.27 -10.94
C GLU A 161 -18.42 0.69 -9.74
N ALA A 162 -17.28 1.29 -9.40
CA ALA A 162 -17.13 2.21 -8.27
C ALA A 162 -17.73 3.60 -8.54
N GLY A 163 -17.80 4.02 -9.81
CA GLY A 163 -18.25 5.36 -10.18
C GLY A 163 -17.30 6.49 -9.79
N MET A 164 -16.05 6.15 -9.48
CA MET A 164 -14.92 7.04 -9.28
C MET A 164 -13.67 6.30 -9.74
N ASP A 165 -12.60 6.99 -10.09
CA ASP A 165 -11.29 6.38 -10.32
C ASP A 165 -10.78 5.84 -8.99
N ILE A 166 -10.37 4.57 -8.95
CA ILE A 166 -10.03 3.87 -7.70
C ILE A 166 -8.55 3.59 -7.61
N TYR A 167 -8.07 3.51 -6.36
CA TYR A 167 -6.67 3.19 -6.06
C TYR A 167 -6.57 2.02 -5.10
N GLY A 168 -6.51 2.27 -3.79
CA GLY A 168 -6.39 1.25 -2.76
C GLY A 168 -7.71 0.57 -2.39
N ILE A 169 -7.60 -0.57 -1.73
CA ILE A 169 -8.74 -1.28 -1.14
C ILE A 169 -8.33 -1.96 0.16
N CYS A 170 -9.24 -2.02 1.12
CA CYS A 170 -9.14 -2.92 2.27
C CYS A 170 -10.51 -3.47 2.66
N MET A 171 -10.50 -4.61 3.33
CA MET A 171 -11.70 -5.33 3.75
C MET A 171 -11.81 -5.39 5.27
N GLY A 172 -13.03 -5.30 5.80
CA GLY A 172 -13.30 -5.43 7.23
C GLY A 172 -14.70 -5.92 7.52
N ILE A 173 -15.00 -6.03 8.82
CA ILE A 173 -16.30 -6.45 9.33
C ILE A 173 -16.92 -5.30 10.12
N ILE A 174 -18.00 -4.71 9.63
CA ILE A 174 -18.75 -3.68 10.33
C ILE A 174 -20.12 -4.22 10.71
N ASN A 175 -20.43 -4.23 12.02
CA ASN A 175 -21.71 -4.74 12.55
C ASN A 175 -22.04 -6.18 12.07
N GLY A 176 -21.02 -7.01 11.90
CA GLY A 176 -21.15 -8.40 11.47
C GLY A 176 -21.33 -8.59 9.96
N ALA A 177 -21.26 -7.52 9.16
CA ALA A 177 -21.32 -7.59 7.70
C ALA A 177 -19.93 -7.32 7.08
N PRO A 178 -19.53 -8.06 6.03
CA PRO A 178 -18.31 -7.78 5.29
C PRO A 178 -18.44 -6.45 4.52
N VAL A 179 -17.41 -5.62 4.66
CA VAL A 179 -17.33 -4.30 4.03
C VAL A 179 -15.98 -4.16 3.34
N ALA A 180 -15.96 -3.61 2.13
CA ALA A 180 -14.75 -3.11 1.48
C ALA A 180 -14.71 -1.58 1.56
N ALA A 181 -13.53 -1.02 1.79
CA ALA A 181 -13.25 0.41 1.63
C ALA A 181 -12.38 0.60 0.41
N LEU A 182 -12.84 1.39 -0.57
CA LEU A 182 -12.06 1.79 -1.73
C LEU A 182 -11.62 3.24 -1.59
N THR A 183 -10.39 3.52 -1.96
CA THR A 183 -9.82 4.85 -2.01
C THR A 183 -9.85 5.42 -3.42
N GLU A 184 -9.88 6.75 -3.55
CA GLU A 184 -9.94 7.46 -4.83
C GLU A 184 -8.52 7.77 -5.34
N GLU A 185 -8.23 7.42 -6.61
CA GLU A 185 -7.00 7.79 -7.31
C GLU A 185 -6.90 9.31 -7.45
N GLU A 186 -5.74 9.89 -7.18
CA GLU A 186 -5.50 11.35 -7.15
C GLU A 186 -6.51 12.13 -6.27
N GLY A 187 -7.12 11.46 -5.29
CA GLY A 187 -8.19 12.02 -4.49
C GLY A 187 -8.13 11.63 -3.01
N VAL A 188 -9.13 12.04 -2.27
CA VAL A 188 -9.22 11.86 -0.81
C VAL A 188 -10.49 11.14 -0.38
N ARG A 189 -11.28 10.68 -1.34
CA ARG A 189 -12.55 10.02 -1.08
C ARG A 189 -12.33 8.57 -0.71
N VAL A 190 -13.11 8.08 0.23
CA VAL A 190 -13.21 6.67 0.59
C VAL A 190 -14.67 6.23 0.46
N GLN A 191 -14.91 5.16 -0.27
CA GLN A 191 -16.22 4.54 -0.41
C GLN A 191 -16.28 3.25 0.39
N TYR A 192 -17.33 3.08 1.21
CA TYR A 192 -17.65 1.81 1.84
C TYR A 192 -18.69 1.04 1.04
N TRP A 193 -18.38 -0.23 0.76
CA TRP A 193 -19.22 -1.18 0.08
C TRP A 193 -19.68 -2.28 1.03
N ASP A 194 -21.00 -2.46 1.16
CA ASP A 194 -21.57 -3.65 1.79
C ASP A 194 -21.47 -4.82 0.78
N LEU A 195 -20.61 -5.80 1.08
CA LEU A 195 -20.35 -6.93 0.21
C LEU A 195 -21.46 -7.99 0.23
N THR A 196 -22.39 -7.95 1.19
CA THR A 196 -23.58 -8.78 1.22
C THR A 196 -24.65 -8.22 0.28
N GLN A 197 -24.79 -6.90 0.24
CA GLN A 197 -25.79 -6.21 -0.59
C GLN A 197 -25.23 -5.73 -1.92
N LEU A 198 -23.92 -5.83 -2.14
CA LEU A 198 -23.18 -5.41 -3.34
C LEU A 198 -23.46 -3.95 -3.72
N LYS A 199 -23.37 -3.05 -2.72
CA LYS A 199 -23.67 -1.63 -2.94
C LYS A 199 -22.86 -0.72 -2.04
N ILE A 200 -22.66 0.51 -2.48
CA ILE A 200 -22.11 1.59 -1.68
C ILE A 200 -23.05 1.91 -0.51
N ILE A 201 -22.55 1.92 0.70
CA ILE A 201 -23.29 2.25 1.92
C ILE A 201 -22.88 3.60 2.52
N ASN A 202 -21.66 4.04 2.23
CA ASN A 202 -21.18 5.34 2.66
C ASN A 202 -20.05 5.87 1.77
N THR A 203 -19.84 7.17 1.80
CA THR A 203 -18.71 7.86 1.16
C THR A 203 -18.30 9.02 2.04
N PHE A 204 -16.98 9.18 2.29
CA PHE A 204 -16.45 10.27 3.11
C PHE A 204 -15.06 10.68 2.61
N ASP A 205 -14.64 11.88 2.98
CA ASP A 205 -13.33 12.42 2.63
C ASP A 205 -12.39 12.31 3.83
N ILE A 206 -11.15 11.89 3.57
CA ILE A 206 -10.09 11.79 4.58
C ILE A 206 -9.29 13.08 4.74
N THR A 207 -9.73 14.19 4.14
CA THR A 207 -9.19 15.51 4.43
C THR A 207 -9.57 15.95 5.83
N ALA A 208 -8.58 16.37 6.60
CA ALA A 208 -8.83 17.10 7.82
C ALA A 208 -8.67 18.61 7.58
N ASP A 209 -9.29 19.46 8.41
CA ASP A 209 -9.26 20.93 8.30
C ASP A 209 -7.83 21.51 8.39
N GLU A 210 -6.89 20.76 8.97
CA GLU A 210 -5.48 21.14 9.04
C GLU A 210 -4.73 21.04 7.71
N ASP A 211 -5.35 20.42 6.71
CA ASP A 211 -4.69 20.13 5.44
C ASP A 211 -4.73 21.27 4.44
N ASN A 212 -5.07 22.48 4.74
CA ASN A 212 -5.10 23.67 3.86
C ASN A 212 -4.00 23.72 2.74
N VAL A 213 -3.64 22.57 2.20
CA VAL A 213 -2.64 22.33 1.16
C VAL A 213 -3.36 22.02 -0.14
N PRO A 214 -2.85 22.48 -1.29
CA PRO A 214 -3.39 22.07 -2.59
C PRO A 214 -3.48 20.55 -2.71
N LEU A 215 -4.58 20.04 -3.23
CA LEU A 215 -4.87 18.61 -3.38
C LEU A 215 -3.96 17.87 -4.37
N LEU A 216 -3.10 18.55 -5.09
CA LEU A 216 -2.22 17.95 -6.08
C LEU A 216 -1.21 16.99 -5.41
N GLY A 217 -1.24 15.71 -5.78
CA GLY A 217 -0.41 14.66 -5.20
C GLY A 217 -0.85 14.23 -3.79
N ASN A 218 -2.08 14.51 -3.40
CA ASN A 218 -2.69 13.98 -2.18
C ASN A 218 -3.58 12.81 -2.56
N GLU A 219 -3.14 11.61 -2.27
CA GLU A 219 -3.80 10.37 -2.64
C GLU A 219 -4.06 9.51 -1.41
N ALA A 220 -5.26 8.97 -1.30
CA ALA A 220 -5.59 7.99 -0.29
C ALA A 220 -5.05 6.64 -0.76
N GLU A 221 -3.98 6.16 -0.14
CA GLU A 221 -3.22 5.01 -0.60
C GLU A 221 -3.71 3.72 0.06
N GLY A 222 -2.99 3.24 1.03
CA GLY A 222 -3.31 2.02 1.75
C GLY A 222 -4.37 2.22 2.84
N CYS A 223 -5.05 1.15 3.18
CA CYS A 223 -5.90 1.13 4.36
C CYS A 223 -5.92 -0.25 5.03
N VAL A 224 -6.31 -0.29 6.30
CA VAL A 224 -6.57 -1.53 7.03
C VAL A 224 -7.70 -1.34 8.05
N PHE A 225 -8.61 -2.31 8.11
CA PHE A 225 -9.63 -2.34 9.15
C PHE A 225 -9.11 -3.03 10.41
N ASP A 226 -9.30 -2.38 11.54
CA ASP A 226 -9.22 -2.96 12.86
C ASP A 226 -10.63 -3.37 13.33
N ASP A 227 -11.02 -4.57 12.96
CA ASP A 227 -12.39 -5.06 13.15
C ASP A 227 -12.79 -5.09 14.63
N GLU A 228 -11.86 -5.46 15.52
CA GLU A 228 -12.11 -5.58 16.96
C GLU A 228 -12.21 -4.22 17.65
N ASN A 229 -11.31 -3.28 17.31
CA ASN A 229 -11.30 -1.94 17.88
C ASN A 229 -12.21 -0.95 17.14
N LYS A 230 -12.81 -1.39 16.00
CA LYS A 230 -13.72 -0.61 15.16
C LYS A 230 -13.08 0.66 14.60
N TYR A 231 -11.86 0.51 14.09
CA TYR A 231 -11.12 1.55 13.41
C TYR A 231 -10.87 1.18 11.95
N ILE A 232 -10.62 2.18 11.14
CA ILE A 232 -9.93 2.07 9.87
C ILE A 232 -8.73 3.01 9.93
N HIS A 233 -7.55 2.48 9.62
CA HIS A 233 -6.35 3.25 9.43
C HIS A 233 -6.16 3.48 7.95
N VAL A 234 -5.85 4.71 7.55
CA VAL A 234 -5.69 5.08 6.14
C VAL A 234 -4.40 5.87 6.01
N SER A 235 -3.53 5.44 5.10
CA SER A 235 -2.38 6.21 4.65
C SER A 235 -2.80 7.18 3.56
N ARG A 236 -2.12 8.32 3.51
CA ARG A 236 -2.37 9.34 2.52
C ARG A 236 -1.05 9.98 2.12
N GLU A 237 -0.73 9.89 0.88
CA GLU A 237 0.41 10.57 0.29
C GLU A 237 0.27 12.09 0.24
N GLY A 238 1.24 12.75 -0.39
CA GLY A 238 1.26 14.17 -0.64
C GLY A 238 2.27 14.92 0.20
N ALA A 239 2.24 16.24 0.10
CA ALA A 239 3.28 17.12 0.66
C ALA A 239 3.55 16.92 2.15
N ARG A 240 2.56 16.50 2.93
CA ARG A 240 2.70 16.22 4.35
C ARG A 240 2.64 14.75 4.71
N GLY A 241 2.13 13.87 3.84
CA GLY A 241 1.95 12.44 4.06
C GLY A 241 1.37 12.10 5.44
N PHE A 242 0.30 11.34 5.52
CA PHE A 242 -0.37 11.10 6.80
C PHE A 242 -0.70 9.63 7.00
N LEU A 243 -0.61 9.16 8.24
CA LEU A 243 -1.34 8.01 8.74
C LEU A 243 -2.48 8.51 9.63
N LYS A 244 -3.71 8.22 9.26
CA LYS A 244 -4.92 8.67 9.97
C LYS A 244 -5.78 7.49 10.41
N THR A 245 -6.42 7.64 11.57
CA THR A 245 -7.39 6.67 12.09
C THR A 245 -8.78 7.29 12.14
N TYR A 246 -9.74 6.59 11.59
CA TYR A 246 -11.16 6.93 11.67
C TYR A 246 -11.91 5.82 12.40
N ASN A 247 -13.01 6.18 13.05
CA ASN A 247 -13.95 5.19 13.55
C ASN A 247 -14.64 4.52 12.35
N ALA A 248 -14.57 3.19 12.26
CA ALA A 248 -15.07 2.45 11.10
C ALA A 248 -16.59 2.52 10.93
N GLU A 249 -17.36 2.70 12.02
CA GLU A 249 -18.82 2.72 11.98
C GLU A 249 -19.40 4.09 11.57
N ASN A 250 -18.75 5.19 11.98
CA ASN A 250 -19.29 6.55 11.76
C ASN A 250 -18.35 7.49 11.00
N GLN A 251 -17.18 7.01 10.59
CA GLN A 251 -16.14 7.70 9.80
C GLN A 251 -15.62 9.01 10.41
N GLN A 252 -15.81 9.19 11.70
CA GLN A 252 -15.24 10.35 12.40
C GLN A 252 -13.73 10.14 12.58
N LEU A 253 -12.95 11.19 12.30
CA LEU A 253 -11.53 11.22 12.60
C LEU A 253 -11.29 11.02 14.08
N VAL A 254 -10.54 9.98 14.44
CA VAL A 254 -10.11 9.67 15.80
C VAL A 254 -8.77 10.34 16.07
N LYS A 255 -7.83 10.19 15.15
CA LYS A 255 -6.47 10.75 15.28
C LYS A 255 -5.72 10.80 13.96
N VAL A 256 -4.89 11.80 13.79
CA VAL A 256 -3.71 11.77 12.92
C VAL A 256 -2.60 11.10 13.72
N ILE A 257 -2.23 9.89 13.34
CA ILE A 257 -1.20 9.10 14.05
C ILE A 257 0.17 9.70 13.82
N ASP A 258 0.54 9.89 12.53
CA ASP A 258 1.84 10.41 12.13
C ASP A 258 1.76 11.16 10.79
N SER A 259 2.86 11.80 10.41
CA SER A 259 3.02 12.54 9.16
C SER A 259 4.50 12.74 8.83
N ARG A 260 4.81 13.41 7.70
CA ARG A 260 6.19 13.81 7.34
C ARG A 260 6.82 14.80 8.34
N ASP A 261 6.02 15.48 9.17
CA ASP A 261 6.53 16.31 10.27
C ASP A 261 6.95 15.47 11.49
N GLY A 262 6.69 14.16 11.47
CA GLY A 262 7.00 13.18 12.52
C GLY A 262 7.99 12.12 12.05
N ASN A 263 7.56 10.85 12.05
CA ASN A 263 8.43 9.71 11.74
C ASN A 263 8.28 9.18 10.30
N VAL A 264 7.33 9.68 9.52
CA VAL A 264 7.15 9.30 8.11
C VAL A 264 8.16 10.08 7.27
N GLY A 265 9.21 9.42 6.80
CA GLY A 265 10.26 10.09 6.00
C GLY A 265 9.96 10.09 4.50
N GLY A 266 9.27 9.07 4.03
CA GLY A 266 8.84 8.88 2.64
C GLY A 266 7.36 9.15 2.43
N ASP A 267 6.76 8.52 1.40
CA ASP A 267 5.32 8.46 1.22
C ASP A 267 4.74 7.35 2.11
N PRO A 268 3.66 7.61 2.83
CA PRO A 268 2.99 6.61 3.64
C PRO A 268 2.10 5.73 2.75
N GLU A 269 2.53 4.48 2.58
CA GLU A 269 1.94 3.49 1.68
C GLU A 269 1.11 2.43 2.44
N GLY A 270 1.42 1.17 2.22
CA GLY A 270 0.73 0.05 2.85
C GLY A 270 0.72 0.13 4.37
N VAL A 271 -0.41 -0.24 4.98
CA VAL A 271 -0.59 -0.28 6.42
C VAL A 271 -1.23 -1.60 6.85
N ALA A 272 -0.65 -2.27 7.84
CA ALA A 272 -1.09 -3.58 8.32
C ALA A 272 -1.14 -3.65 9.85
N ILE A 273 -1.89 -4.62 10.41
CA ILE A 273 -2.07 -4.78 11.84
C ILE A 273 -1.54 -6.13 12.32
N TYR A 274 -0.49 -6.10 13.14
CA TYR A 274 -0.02 -7.27 13.89
C TYR A 274 -0.79 -7.39 15.20
N LYS A 275 -1.60 -8.42 15.35
CA LYS A 275 -2.46 -8.67 16.52
C LYS A 275 -1.70 -9.48 17.57
N VAL A 276 -1.44 -8.90 18.76
CA VAL A 276 -0.93 -9.64 19.93
C VAL A 276 -2.06 -10.38 20.62
N ASP A 277 -3.20 -9.73 20.73
CA ASP A 277 -4.47 -10.33 21.16
C ASP A 277 -5.65 -9.65 20.43
N ALA A 278 -6.87 -9.83 20.90
CA ALA A 278 -8.05 -9.29 20.24
C ALA A 278 -8.00 -7.77 20.04
N THR A 279 -7.43 -7.01 20.98
CA THR A 279 -7.47 -5.54 20.96
C THR A 279 -6.12 -4.86 20.99
N THR A 280 -5.07 -5.57 21.39
CA THR A 280 -3.70 -5.03 21.47
C THR A 280 -2.83 -5.54 20.33
N GLY A 281 -1.72 -4.87 20.09
CA GLY A 281 -0.77 -5.22 19.05
C GLY A 281 -0.08 -4.01 18.45
N TYR A 282 0.22 -4.08 17.17
CA TYR A 282 0.97 -3.04 16.49
C TYR A 282 0.36 -2.70 15.13
N ILE A 283 0.40 -1.43 14.77
CA ILE A 283 0.19 -0.94 13.42
C ILE A 283 1.58 -0.84 12.78
N ILE A 284 1.73 -1.38 11.58
CA ILE A 284 2.96 -1.27 10.79
C ILE A 284 2.62 -0.46 9.54
N LEU A 285 3.40 0.58 9.26
CA LEU A 285 3.26 1.45 8.11
C LEU A 285 4.49 1.35 7.23
N SER A 286 4.31 1.10 5.93
CA SER A 286 5.35 1.27 4.92
C SER A 286 5.60 2.76 4.68
N SER A 287 6.87 3.16 4.60
CA SER A 287 7.29 4.52 4.27
C SER A 287 8.22 4.44 3.06
N GLN A 288 7.65 4.63 1.86
CA GLN A 288 8.34 4.59 0.58
C GLN A 288 9.37 5.72 0.47
N GLY A 289 10.40 5.54 -0.33
CA GLY A 289 11.44 6.53 -0.54
C GLY A 289 12.54 6.55 0.54
N ASP A 290 12.21 6.38 1.83
CA ASP A 290 13.21 6.12 2.88
C ASP A 290 13.30 4.64 3.27
N SER A 291 12.49 3.79 2.64
CA SER A 291 12.55 2.31 2.66
C SER A 291 12.56 1.76 4.08
N LYS A 292 11.64 2.22 4.91
CA LYS A 292 11.49 1.76 6.29
C LYS A 292 10.04 1.45 6.64
N PHE A 293 9.87 0.72 7.72
CA PHE A 293 8.59 0.35 8.28
C PHE A 293 8.48 0.95 9.68
N ASN A 294 7.46 1.77 9.89
CA ASN A 294 7.19 2.40 11.18
C ASN A 294 6.23 1.54 12.00
N ILE A 295 6.50 1.39 13.29
CA ILE A 295 5.68 0.61 14.23
C ILE A 295 5.01 1.56 15.22
N TYR A 296 3.71 1.40 15.39
CA TYR A 296 2.91 2.14 16.37
C TYR A 296 2.12 1.17 17.24
N ASP A 297 1.77 1.60 18.49
CA ASP A 297 0.79 0.87 19.29
C ASP A 297 -0.54 0.77 18.53
N ARG A 298 -1.18 -0.41 18.55
CA ARG A 298 -2.54 -0.60 18.02
C ARG A 298 -3.60 0.07 18.88
N GLU A 299 -3.28 0.33 20.16
CA GLU A 299 -4.18 0.97 21.11
C GLU A 299 -4.06 2.50 21.05
N TYR A 300 -5.20 3.19 21.23
CA TYR A 300 -5.17 4.65 21.37
C TYR A 300 -4.25 5.07 22.55
N PRO A 301 -3.33 6.02 22.39
CA PRO A 301 -3.28 7.04 21.33
C PRO A 301 -2.40 6.67 20.10
N PHE A 302 -2.16 5.41 19.81
CA PHE A 302 -1.36 4.93 18.66
C PHE A 302 0.08 5.48 18.69
N THR A 303 0.75 5.25 19.80
CA THR A 303 2.08 5.83 20.07
C THR A 303 3.12 5.20 19.14
N TYR A 304 3.95 6.03 18.49
CA TYR A 304 5.12 5.53 17.77
C TYR A 304 6.06 4.78 18.71
N ILE A 305 6.51 3.61 18.27
CA ILE A 305 7.37 2.71 19.05
C ILE A 305 8.78 2.70 18.48
N ASP A 306 8.92 2.35 17.19
CA ASP A 306 10.22 2.17 16.54
C ASP A 306 10.04 2.13 15.02
N SER A 307 11.16 2.03 14.30
CA SER A 307 11.19 1.75 12.87
C SER A 307 12.27 0.70 12.57
N PHE A 308 12.09 -0.04 11.48
CA PHE A 308 13.06 -0.99 10.97
C PHE A 308 13.13 -0.96 9.45
N ARG A 309 14.16 -1.59 8.89
CA ARG A 309 14.31 -1.86 7.47
C ARG A 309 14.37 -3.36 7.24
N VAL A 310 14.06 -3.79 6.04
CA VAL A 310 14.29 -5.15 5.58
C VAL A 310 15.49 -5.17 4.64
N ASP A 311 16.36 -6.17 4.81
CA ASP A 311 17.60 -6.28 4.03
C ASP A 311 17.28 -6.38 2.53
N ASN A 312 17.98 -5.60 1.72
CA ASN A 312 17.80 -5.49 0.26
C ASN A 312 16.38 -5.15 -0.22
N VAL A 313 15.56 -4.52 0.61
CA VAL A 313 14.24 -4.01 0.25
C VAL A 313 14.28 -2.49 0.15
N SER A 314 13.70 -1.93 -0.90
CA SER A 314 13.59 -0.48 -1.07
C SER A 314 12.36 -0.08 -1.87
N ASP A 315 11.97 1.19 -1.74
CA ASP A 315 10.80 1.78 -2.39
C ASP A 315 9.55 0.89 -2.22
N THR A 316 9.23 0.59 -0.95
CA THR A 316 8.20 -0.37 -0.59
C THR A 316 6.81 0.23 -0.67
N ASP A 317 5.89 -0.43 -1.37
CA ASP A 317 4.48 -0.07 -1.45
C ASP A 317 3.66 -0.83 -0.39
N GLY A 318 2.87 -1.81 -0.81
CA GLY A 318 1.98 -2.58 0.06
C GLY A 318 2.68 -3.52 1.02
N ILE A 319 2.02 -3.79 2.13
CA ILE A 319 2.44 -4.74 3.15
C ILE A 319 1.25 -5.48 3.75
N GLU A 320 1.46 -6.71 4.20
CA GLU A 320 0.48 -7.44 5.02
C GLU A 320 1.19 -8.22 6.12
N VAL A 321 0.55 -8.37 7.28
CA VAL A 321 1.13 -9.05 8.44
C VAL A 321 0.14 -9.99 9.11
N THR A 322 0.63 -11.14 9.56
CA THR A 322 -0.12 -12.05 10.42
C THR A 322 0.66 -12.39 11.67
N SER A 323 -0.03 -12.52 12.80
CA SER A 323 0.53 -13.06 14.05
C SER A 323 0.29 -14.57 14.21
N ALA A 324 -0.38 -15.19 13.26
CA ALA A 324 -0.62 -16.63 13.31
C ALA A 324 0.68 -17.41 13.25
N SER A 325 0.87 -18.34 14.18
CA SER A 325 2.05 -19.20 14.18
C SER A 325 2.06 -20.13 12.95
N LEU A 326 3.17 -20.10 12.22
CA LEU A 326 3.44 -21.01 11.11
C LEU A 326 4.39 -22.15 11.53
N GLY A 327 4.33 -22.56 12.79
CA GLY A 327 5.19 -23.58 13.37
C GLY A 327 6.64 -23.13 13.41
N ASP A 328 7.57 -24.05 13.15
CA ASP A 328 9.03 -23.76 13.17
C ASP A 328 9.46 -22.79 12.07
N TYR A 329 8.64 -22.60 11.02
CA TYR A 329 8.93 -21.68 9.93
C TYR A 329 8.88 -20.22 10.36
N ALA A 330 7.85 -19.83 11.07
CA ALA A 330 7.67 -18.50 11.64
C ALA A 330 6.73 -18.58 12.87
N PRO A 331 7.26 -18.83 14.07
CA PRO A 331 6.43 -19.11 15.26
C PRO A 331 5.58 -17.91 15.68
N ASN A 332 5.97 -16.70 15.36
CA ASN A 332 5.27 -15.45 15.68
C ASN A 332 4.60 -14.82 14.45
N GLY A 333 4.41 -15.59 13.37
CA GLY A 333 3.84 -15.09 12.12
C GLY A 333 4.85 -14.43 11.20
N ILE A 334 4.34 -13.87 10.11
CA ILE A 334 5.13 -13.24 9.05
C ILE A 334 4.61 -11.86 8.70
N LEU A 335 5.53 -11.02 8.22
CA LEU A 335 5.26 -9.80 7.47
C LEU A 335 5.66 -10.05 6.01
N VAL A 336 4.80 -9.72 5.08
CA VAL A 336 5.08 -9.71 3.65
C VAL A 336 5.20 -8.26 3.21
N VAL A 337 6.28 -7.92 2.52
CA VAL A 337 6.56 -6.56 2.06
C VAL A 337 6.85 -6.56 0.57
N GLN A 338 6.34 -5.61 -0.16
CA GLN A 338 6.71 -5.37 -1.54
C GLN A 338 8.15 -4.85 -1.60
N ASP A 339 8.94 -5.29 -2.60
CA ASP A 339 10.29 -4.80 -2.90
C ASP A 339 10.29 -4.09 -4.25
N GLY A 340 10.34 -2.77 -4.20
CA GLY A 340 10.32 -1.89 -5.37
C GLY A 340 11.59 -1.94 -6.23
N TYR A 341 12.68 -2.57 -5.74
CA TYR A 341 13.96 -2.60 -6.46
C TYR A 341 14.67 -3.96 -6.42
N ASN A 342 14.02 -5.00 -6.92
CA ASN A 342 14.52 -6.38 -6.92
C ASN A 342 15.48 -6.69 -8.11
N GLN A 343 16.45 -5.83 -8.39
CA GLN A 343 17.37 -5.98 -9.53
C GLN A 343 18.33 -7.18 -9.39
N PRO A 344 18.62 -7.94 -10.47
CA PRO A 344 18.26 -7.67 -11.88
C PRO A 344 16.87 -8.16 -12.32
N ASP A 345 16.12 -8.79 -11.42
CA ASP A 345 14.79 -9.33 -11.70
C ASP A 345 13.72 -8.23 -11.55
N ASN A 346 12.49 -8.54 -11.95
CA ASN A 346 11.33 -7.69 -11.70
C ASN A 346 11.02 -7.63 -10.20
N GLN A 347 10.18 -6.69 -9.81
CA GLN A 347 9.70 -6.54 -8.44
C GLN A 347 9.04 -7.82 -7.92
N ASN A 348 9.11 -8.01 -6.60
CA ASN A 348 8.54 -9.18 -5.93
C ASN A 348 8.13 -8.83 -4.48
N PHE A 349 7.83 -9.85 -3.68
CA PHE A 349 7.54 -9.70 -2.26
C PHE A 349 8.56 -10.46 -1.42
N LYS A 350 8.99 -9.86 -0.30
CA LYS A 350 9.86 -10.50 0.69
C LYS A 350 9.02 -10.94 1.89
N ILE A 351 9.32 -12.12 2.41
CA ILE A 351 8.64 -12.74 3.55
C ILE A 351 9.57 -12.64 4.75
N VAL A 352 9.17 -11.91 5.78
CA VAL A 352 9.95 -11.63 6.99
C VAL A 352 9.30 -12.33 8.17
N SER A 353 10.09 -13.03 8.99
CA SER A 353 9.59 -13.57 10.26
C SER A 353 9.39 -12.44 11.27
N MET A 354 8.22 -12.38 11.91
CA MET A 354 7.95 -11.39 12.95
C MET A 354 8.84 -11.57 14.19
N GLU A 355 9.43 -12.74 14.38
CA GLU A 355 10.46 -12.95 15.40
C GLU A 355 11.68 -12.06 15.16
N GLU A 356 12.11 -11.89 13.90
CA GLU A 356 13.24 -11.01 13.56
C GLU A 356 12.91 -9.54 13.82
N VAL A 357 11.67 -9.10 13.52
CA VAL A 357 11.21 -7.73 13.75
C VAL A 357 11.23 -7.38 15.24
N PHE A 358 10.80 -8.31 16.10
CA PHE A 358 10.69 -8.08 17.55
C PHE A 358 11.91 -8.52 18.36
N LYS A 359 12.95 -9.07 17.73
CA LYS A 359 14.21 -9.33 18.44
C LYS A 359 14.74 -8.04 19.03
N LYS A 360 14.72 -7.92 20.35
CA LYS A 360 15.43 -6.83 21.02
C LYS A 360 16.90 -6.93 20.66
N LYS A 361 17.49 -5.84 20.21
CA LYS A 361 18.95 -5.72 20.16
C LYS A 361 19.46 -5.91 21.58
N GLU A 362 20.22 -6.99 21.82
CA GLU A 362 20.98 -7.18 23.05
C GLU A 362 22.08 -6.13 23.18
#